data_ed7593a614b43c8e7df3c4a1ef44e87f
#
_entry.id   ed7593a614b43c8e7df3c4a1ef44e87f
#
_cell.length_a   1.000
_cell.length_b   1.000
_cell.length_c   1.000
_cell.angle_alpha   90.00
_cell.angle_beta   90.00
_cell.angle_gamma   90.00
#
_symmetry.space_group_name_H-M   'P 1'
#
loop_
_entity.id
_entity.type
_entity.pdbx_description
1 polymer ?
#
loop_
_entity_poly.entity_id
_entity_poly.type
_entity_poly.pdbx_seq_one_letter_code
_entity_poly.pdbx_strand_id
1 'polypeptide(L)'
;MKWFLSFLTPYFLFSQSGVEIATLLDQKLAPKDLSNKARMILTNSKGKSRTSEMVSKSLNRNEKQMIWFLEPRDDRGVSFLKVEHENGEDEMRMWLPAFKRVRRISAKKKGDSFMGSDLTFEDLSNRDLTHNNYKRLDDDMFDKVECFVLETLQKKEAQSSYSRHVSWIDKKTFNLLKEISYDKRGVLEKDKRFEYELIKSFFILKRVLVNNTIKQHSTEIIFTDIQVDMGTKSDLFHEKNLRRLPKE
;
A
#
# COMPACT_ATOMS: atom_id res chain seq x y z
N MET A 1 -66.21 -5.72 2.97
CA MET A 1 -65.25 -4.89 2.23
C MET A 1 -64.07 -4.63 3.16
N LYS A 2 -63.01 -5.48 3.08
CA LYS A 2 -61.84 -5.40 3.96
C LYS A 2 -60.76 -4.59 3.24
N TRP A 3 -60.41 -3.46 3.81
CA TRP A 3 -59.32 -2.60 3.33
C TRP A 3 -57.99 -3.16 3.85
N PHE A 4 -57.11 -3.63 2.94
CA PHE A 4 -55.70 -3.95 3.26
C PHE A 4 -54.91 -2.65 3.19
N LEU A 5 -54.54 -2.10 4.33
CA LEU A 5 -53.50 -1.09 4.41
C LEU A 5 -52.12 -1.77 4.22
N SER A 6 -51.53 -1.58 3.05
CA SER A 6 -50.14 -1.96 2.81
C SER A 6 -49.23 -0.92 3.47
N PHE A 7 -48.60 -1.31 4.57
CA PHE A 7 -47.51 -0.51 5.17
C PHE A 7 -46.26 -0.64 4.29
N LEU A 8 -45.99 0.38 3.46
CA LEU A 8 -44.68 0.58 2.85
C LEU A 8 -43.73 1.04 3.96
N THR A 9 -42.93 0.11 4.50
CA THR A 9 -41.78 0.47 5.31
C THR A 9 -40.75 1.12 4.40
N PRO A 10 -40.35 2.38 4.66
CA PRO A 10 -39.24 2.98 3.90
C PRO A 10 -37.97 2.22 4.24
N TYR A 11 -37.41 1.50 3.26
CA TYR A 11 -36.03 1.01 3.34
C TYR A 11 -35.11 2.24 3.31
N PHE A 12 -34.70 2.70 4.47
CA PHE A 12 -33.56 3.60 4.58
C PHE A 12 -32.32 2.84 4.11
N LEU A 13 -31.95 3.02 2.87
CA LEU A 13 -30.63 2.67 2.37
C LEU A 13 -29.64 3.56 3.12
N PHE A 14 -29.11 3.08 4.24
CA PHE A 14 -27.99 3.73 4.92
C PHE A 14 -26.80 3.74 3.95
N SER A 15 -26.60 4.88 3.32
CA SER A 15 -25.40 5.12 2.53
C SER A 15 -24.19 5.11 3.46
N GLN A 16 -23.25 4.19 3.23
CA GLN A 16 -22.02 4.12 4.01
C GLN A 16 -21.26 5.46 3.97
N SER A 17 -20.87 5.95 5.13
CA SER A 17 -20.07 7.17 5.27
C SER A 17 -18.62 6.95 4.81
N GLY A 18 -17.88 8.03 4.56
CA GLY A 18 -16.47 7.93 4.19
C GLY A 18 -15.63 7.23 5.25
N VAL A 19 -15.90 7.44 6.54
CA VAL A 19 -15.20 6.77 7.65
C VAL A 19 -15.50 5.27 7.67
N GLU A 20 -16.76 4.87 7.47
CA GLU A 20 -17.13 3.45 7.41
C GLU A 20 -16.45 2.74 6.25
N ILE A 21 -16.38 3.35 5.06
CA ILE A 21 -15.68 2.78 3.90
C ILE A 21 -14.19 2.64 4.20
N ALA A 22 -13.55 3.65 4.79
CA ALA A 22 -12.13 3.60 5.17
C ALA A 22 -11.88 2.48 6.19
N THR A 23 -12.77 2.31 7.17
CA THR A 23 -12.70 1.26 8.19
C THR A 23 -12.83 -0.13 7.56
N LEU A 24 -13.79 -0.34 6.64
CA LEU A 24 -13.97 -1.61 5.95
C LEU A 24 -12.77 -1.97 5.06
N LEU A 25 -12.19 -0.98 4.37
CA LEU A 25 -10.95 -1.16 3.61
C LEU A 25 -9.80 -1.57 4.55
N ASP A 26 -9.67 -0.90 5.68
CA ASP A 26 -8.64 -1.19 6.66
C ASP A 26 -8.81 -2.56 7.32
N GLN A 27 -10.03 -2.95 7.68
CA GLN A 27 -10.35 -4.23 8.35
C GLN A 27 -10.50 -5.42 7.39
N LYS A 28 -10.20 -5.24 6.11
CA LYS A 28 -10.28 -6.31 5.12
C LYS A 28 -9.52 -7.55 5.55
N LEU A 29 -10.09 -8.72 5.28
CA LEU A 29 -9.46 -10.00 5.60
C LEU A 29 -8.06 -10.12 4.97
N ALA A 30 -7.07 -10.41 5.81
CA ALA A 30 -5.67 -10.54 5.41
C ALA A 30 -5.03 -11.77 6.09
N PRO A 31 -4.02 -12.40 5.46
CA PRO A 31 -3.29 -13.51 6.07
C PRO A 31 -2.47 -13.03 7.28
N LYS A 32 -2.17 -13.96 8.18
CA LYS A 32 -1.28 -13.69 9.33
C LYS A 32 0.13 -13.35 8.87
N ASP A 33 0.63 -14.08 7.87
CA ASP A 33 1.89 -13.80 7.21
C ASP A 33 1.79 -13.98 5.69
N LEU A 34 2.64 -13.24 4.99
CA LEU A 34 2.73 -13.24 3.54
C LEU A 34 4.21 -13.26 3.14
N SER A 35 4.57 -14.10 2.18
CA SER A 35 5.85 -14.05 1.49
C SER A 35 5.66 -14.05 -0.01
N ASN A 36 6.54 -13.36 -0.74
CA ASN A 36 6.50 -13.32 -2.20
C ASN A 36 7.86 -12.98 -2.79
N LYS A 37 8.01 -13.27 -4.08
CA LYS A 37 9.00 -12.62 -4.94
C LYS A 37 8.34 -11.42 -5.62
N ALA A 38 9.13 -10.39 -5.91
CA ALA A 38 8.64 -9.22 -6.62
C ALA A 38 9.65 -8.73 -7.65
N ARG A 39 9.13 -8.29 -8.80
CA ARG A 39 9.89 -7.58 -9.82
C ARG A 39 9.42 -6.14 -9.86
N MET A 40 10.34 -5.21 -9.65
CA MET A 40 10.08 -3.77 -9.72
C MET A 40 10.75 -3.21 -10.98
N ILE A 41 9.95 -2.59 -11.85
CA ILE A 41 10.38 -2.00 -13.12
C ILE A 41 10.15 -0.50 -13.03
N LEU A 42 11.24 0.26 -13.15
CA LEU A 42 11.25 1.72 -13.16
C LEU A 42 11.43 2.20 -14.58
N THR A 43 10.54 3.03 -15.10
CA THR A 43 10.62 3.56 -16.47
C THR A 43 10.64 5.08 -16.44
N ASN A 44 11.66 5.69 -17.00
CA ASN A 44 11.80 7.14 -17.04
C ASN A 44 11.09 7.78 -18.26
N SER A 45 11.06 9.12 -18.28
CA SER A 45 10.41 9.92 -19.35
C SER A 45 10.92 9.63 -20.77
N LYS A 46 12.10 9.00 -20.91
CA LYS A 46 12.69 8.59 -22.21
C LYS A 46 12.38 7.14 -22.56
N GLY A 47 11.54 6.44 -21.77
CA GLY A 47 11.20 5.03 -21.97
C GLY A 47 12.30 4.05 -21.57
N LYS A 48 13.41 4.51 -20.97
CA LYS A 48 14.46 3.61 -20.47
C LYS A 48 14.03 3.00 -19.15
N SER A 49 14.12 1.67 -19.06
CA SER A 49 13.72 0.91 -17.87
C SER A 49 14.90 0.33 -17.11
N ARG A 50 14.72 0.19 -15.79
CA ARG A 50 15.59 -0.55 -14.87
C ARG A 50 14.73 -1.53 -14.10
N THR A 51 15.18 -2.76 -13.96
CA THR A 51 14.46 -3.81 -13.22
C THR A 51 15.24 -4.23 -12.00
N SER A 52 14.53 -4.40 -10.87
CA SER A 52 15.07 -4.99 -9.64
C SER A 52 14.22 -6.21 -9.26
N GLU A 53 14.88 -7.27 -8.76
CA GLU A 53 14.22 -8.44 -8.20
C GLU A 53 14.36 -8.46 -6.69
N MET A 54 13.29 -8.82 -6.00
CA MET A 54 13.19 -8.75 -4.55
C MET A 54 12.47 -9.98 -4.00
N VAL A 55 12.74 -10.27 -2.73
CA VAL A 55 11.92 -11.14 -1.88
C VAL A 55 11.35 -10.29 -0.76
N SER A 56 10.09 -10.50 -0.44
CA SER A 56 9.42 -9.81 0.66
C SER A 56 8.76 -10.81 1.60
N LYS A 57 8.81 -10.51 2.90
CA LYS A 57 8.04 -11.18 3.94
C LYS A 57 7.36 -10.15 4.81
N SER A 58 6.12 -10.41 5.20
CA SER A 58 5.37 -9.53 6.11
C SER A 58 4.51 -10.31 7.10
N LEU A 59 4.17 -9.64 8.20
CA LEU A 59 3.27 -10.13 9.26
C LEU A 59 2.18 -9.09 9.53
N ASN A 60 1.03 -9.58 10.07
CA ASN A 60 -0.02 -8.76 10.65
C ASN A 60 -0.44 -7.64 9.69
N ARG A 61 -1.02 -7.98 8.53
CA ARG A 61 -1.50 -6.96 7.57
C ARG A 61 -0.41 -5.94 7.20
N ASN A 62 0.83 -6.43 7.05
CA ASN A 62 1.99 -5.62 6.70
C ASN A 62 2.48 -4.64 7.79
N GLU A 63 2.07 -4.79 9.06
CA GLU A 63 2.64 -4.02 10.18
C GLU A 63 4.14 -4.26 10.30
N LYS A 64 4.60 -5.51 10.05
CA LYS A 64 6.01 -5.85 9.97
C LYS A 64 6.34 -6.29 8.55
N GLN A 65 7.38 -5.71 7.98
CA GLN A 65 7.81 -6.04 6.62
C GLN A 65 9.33 -6.08 6.53
N MET A 66 9.83 -7.08 5.80
CA MET A 66 11.22 -7.18 5.41
C MET A 66 11.30 -7.41 3.90
N ILE A 67 12.10 -6.59 3.20
CA ILE A 67 12.33 -6.69 1.77
C ILE A 67 13.83 -6.85 1.54
N TRP A 68 14.24 -7.77 0.67
CA TRP A 68 15.61 -7.97 0.25
C TRP A 68 15.72 -7.82 -1.27
N PHE A 69 16.66 -7.02 -1.72
CA PHE A 69 17.01 -6.88 -3.12
C PHE A 69 18.00 -7.97 -3.53
N LEU A 70 17.67 -8.70 -4.58
CA LEU A 70 18.48 -9.81 -5.12
C LEU A 70 19.20 -9.42 -6.40
N GLU A 71 18.57 -8.60 -7.25
CA GLU A 71 19.09 -8.09 -8.50
C GLU A 71 18.65 -6.63 -8.72
N PRO A 72 19.38 -5.80 -9.46
CA PRO A 72 20.68 -6.08 -10.10
C PRO A 72 21.83 -6.13 -9.08
N ARG A 73 23.03 -6.47 -9.55
CA ARG A 73 24.24 -6.62 -8.71
C ARG A 73 24.50 -5.41 -7.81
N ASP A 74 24.23 -4.19 -8.30
CA ASP A 74 24.45 -2.97 -7.54
C ASP A 74 23.50 -2.81 -6.34
N ASP A 75 22.31 -3.40 -6.42
CA ASP A 75 21.31 -3.37 -5.34
C ASP A 75 21.35 -4.63 -4.48
N ARG A 76 22.06 -5.68 -4.92
CA ARG A 76 22.08 -6.97 -4.24
C ARG A 76 22.52 -6.85 -2.79
N GLY A 77 21.69 -7.39 -1.90
CA GLY A 77 21.91 -7.36 -0.45
C GLY A 77 21.42 -6.09 0.24
N VAL A 78 20.95 -5.08 -0.52
CA VAL A 78 20.17 -4.00 0.10
C VAL A 78 18.93 -4.63 0.71
N SER A 79 18.60 -4.23 1.93
CA SER A 79 17.39 -4.70 2.58
C SER A 79 16.69 -3.59 3.34
N PHE A 80 15.38 -3.75 3.48
CA PHE A 80 14.50 -2.80 4.15
C PHE A 80 13.70 -3.52 5.24
N LEU A 81 13.62 -2.92 6.41
CA LEU A 81 12.79 -3.33 7.53
C LEU A 81 11.82 -2.23 7.87
N LYS A 82 10.55 -2.59 8.02
CA LYS A 82 9.49 -1.77 8.60
C LYS A 82 8.87 -2.52 9.78
N VAL A 83 8.66 -1.82 10.89
CA VAL A 83 7.88 -2.27 12.05
C VAL A 83 6.99 -1.11 12.47
N GLU A 84 5.69 -1.27 12.36
CA GLU A 84 4.69 -0.32 12.85
C GLU A 84 4.39 -0.61 14.33
N HIS A 85 4.16 0.43 15.10
CA HIS A 85 3.88 0.35 16.52
C HIS A 85 2.54 1.03 16.82
N GLU A 86 1.64 0.37 17.55
CA GLU A 86 0.34 0.93 17.94
C GLU A 86 0.47 2.26 18.70
N ASN A 87 1.51 2.38 19.54
CA ASN A 87 1.75 3.56 20.38
C ASN A 87 3.20 4.00 20.18
N GLY A 88 3.46 4.77 19.12
CA GLY A 88 4.80 5.29 18.87
C GLY A 88 5.12 5.54 17.41
N GLU A 89 6.37 5.93 17.15
CA GLU A 89 6.85 6.11 15.78
C GLU A 89 7.17 4.76 15.15
N ASP A 90 6.76 4.57 13.90
CA ASP A 90 7.16 3.42 13.10
C ASP A 90 8.68 3.37 12.95
N GLU A 91 9.20 2.16 13.01
CA GLU A 91 10.60 1.90 12.76
C GLU A 91 10.79 1.51 11.29
N MET A 92 11.59 2.30 10.57
CA MET A 92 12.03 1.99 9.21
C MET A 92 13.54 2.04 9.12
N ARG A 93 14.15 0.97 8.60
CA ARG A 93 15.60 0.84 8.47
C ARG A 93 15.98 0.22 7.13
N MET A 94 17.08 0.69 6.57
CA MET A 94 17.69 0.11 5.38
C MET A 94 19.13 -0.31 5.68
N TRP A 95 19.48 -1.52 5.31
CA TRP A 95 20.86 -1.96 5.21
C TRP A 95 21.39 -1.63 3.81
N LEU A 96 22.54 -0.96 3.78
CA LEU A 96 23.25 -0.54 2.57
C LEU A 96 24.61 -1.23 2.52
N PRO A 97 24.75 -2.37 1.82
CA PRO A 97 26.00 -3.17 1.80
C PRO A 97 27.21 -2.38 1.35
N ALA A 98 27.06 -1.53 0.32
CA ALA A 98 28.15 -0.70 -0.20
C ALA A 98 28.77 0.23 0.86
N PHE A 99 27.98 0.66 1.85
CA PHE A 99 28.40 1.51 2.95
C PHE A 99 28.60 0.76 4.26
N LYS A 100 28.34 -0.55 4.28
CA LYS A 100 28.39 -1.42 5.47
C LYS A 100 27.64 -0.84 6.69
N ARG A 101 26.53 -0.16 6.47
CA ARG A 101 25.77 0.52 7.55
C ARG A 101 24.26 0.34 7.40
N VAL A 102 23.58 0.41 8.55
CA VAL A 102 22.11 0.56 8.61
C VAL A 102 21.79 2.05 8.64
N ARG A 103 20.85 2.48 7.79
CA ARG A 103 20.29 3.83 7.77
C ARG A 103 18.87 3.79 8.34
N ARG A 104 18.60 4.58 9.38
CA ARG A 104 17.24 4.83 9.86
C ARG A 104 16.54 5.82 8.93
N ILE A 105 15.31 5.52 8.56
CA ILE A 105 14.41 6.44 7.84
C ILE A 105 13.56 7.15 8.89
N SER A 106 13.82 8.43 9.12
CA SER A 106 13.05 9.23 10.08
C SER A 106 11.68 9.62 9.51
N ALA A 107 10.73 10.03 10.37
CA ALA A 107 9.40 10.48 9.96
C ALA A 107 9.48 11.57 8.87
N LYS A 108 10.41 12.53 8.98
CA LYS A 108 10.63 13.59 7.97
C LYS A 108 11.06 13.07 6.60
N LYS A 109 11.56 11.83 6.52
CA LYS A 109 12.04 11.18 5.28
C LYS A 109 11.08 10.13 4.75
N LYS A 110 9.91 9.96 5.37
CA LYS A 110 8.89 9.03 4.85
C LYS A 110 8.43 9.40 3.43
N GLY A 111 8.49 10.67 3.04
CA GLY A 111 8.22 11.14 1.69
C GLY A 111 9.35 10.93 0.66
N ASP A 112 10.55 10.48 1.09
CA ASP A 112 11.62 10.16 0.15
C ASP A 112 11.25 8.93 -0.70
N SER A 113 11.77 8.89 -1.93
CA SER A 113 11.57 7.76 -2.86
C SER A 113 12.17 6.47 -2.30
N PHE A 114 11.43 5.36 -2.38
CA PHE A 114 11.89 4.02 -2.06
C PHE A 114 12.69 3.47 -3.26
N MET A 115 14.00 3.33 -3.10
CA MET A 115 14.91 2.73 -4.10
C MET A 115 14.81 3.35 -5.50
N GLY A 116 14.52 4.65 -5.58
CA GLY A 116 14.37 5.37 -6.86
C GLY A 116 13.02 5.16 -7.56
N SER A 117 12.11 4.40 -6.96
CA SER A 117 10.76 4.18 -7.47
C SER A 117 9.87 5.42 -7.25
N ASP A 118 8.67 5.39 -7.82
CA ASP A 118 7.63 6.39 -7.56
C ASP A 118 6.86 6.13 -6.27
N LEU A 119 7.14 5.03 -5.58
CA LEU A 119 6.69 4.82 -4.22
C LEU A 119 7.61 5.54 -3.24
N THR A 120 7.03 6.11 -2.19
CA THR A 120 7.75 6.66 -1.04
C THR A 120 7.79 5.63 0.09
N PHE A 121 8.62 5.86 1.11
CA PHE A 121 8.55 5.05 2.34
C PHE A 121 7.18 5.16 3.01
N GLU A 122 6.47 6.29 2.85
CA GLU A 122 5.11 6.48 3.33
C GLU A 122 4.12 5.55 2.61
N ASP A 123 4.28 5.35 1.29
CA ASP A 123 3.42 4.45 0.51
C ASP A 123 3.55 2.97 0.92
N LEU A 124 4.62 2.61 1.65
CA LEU A 124 4.82 1.26 2.20
C LEU A 124 4.19 1.06 3.59
N SER A 125 3.69 2.12 4.23
CA SER A 125 3.06 2.08 5.55
C SER A 125 1.55 1.94 5.45
N ASN A 126 0.94 1.33 6.48
CA ASN A 126 -0.49 1.41 6.67
C ASN A 126 -0.87 2.85 7.06
N ARG A 127 -2.04 3.30 6.59
CA ARG A 127 -2.55 4.63 6.96
C ARG A 127 -3.26 4.55 8.29
N ASP A 128 -2.86 5.38 9.23
CA ASP A 128 -3.61 5.57 10.47
C ASP A 128 -4.92 6.28 10.16
N LEU A 129 -6.05 5.60 10.45
CA LEU A 129 -7.38 6.16 10.22
C LEU A 129 -7.63 7.45 10.98
N THR A 130 -7.03 7.60 12.17
CA THR A 130 -7.23 8.77 13.05
C THR A 130 -6.55 10.03 12.54
N HIS A 131 -5.52 9.88 11.72
CA HIS A 131 -4.74 10.99 11.15
C HIS A 131 -5.34 11.56 9.85
N ASN A 132 -6.55 11.11 9.48
CA ASN A 132 -7.20 11.49 8.24
C ASN A 132 -8.64 11.94 8.46
N ASN A 133 -9.16 12.77 7.54
CA ASN A 133 -10.57 13.03 7.36
C ASN A 133 -11.02 12.34 6.08
N TYR A 134 -12.18 11.71 6.13
CA TYR A 134 -12.72 10.93 5.03
C TYR A 134 -14.02 11.52 4.52
N LYS A 135 -14.13 11.68 3.21
CA LYS A 135 -15.36 12.11 2.55
C LYS A 135 -15.70 11.12 1.45
N ARG A 136 -16.88 10.50 1.52
CA ARG A 136 -17.43 9.76 0.40
C ARG A 136 -17.81 10.74 -0.69
N LEU A 137 -17.35 10.49 -1.90
CA LEU A 137 -17.79 11.15 -3.13
C LEU A 137 -18.86 10.29 -3.81
N ASP A 138 -19.39 10.77 -4.95
CA ASP A 138 -20.33 9.99 -5.77
C ASP A 138 -19.63 8.72 -6.25
N ASP A 139 -20.37 7.61 -6.25
CA ASP A 139 -19.89 6.32 -6.71
C ASP A 139 -19.53 6.39 -8.19
N ASP A 140 -18.52 5.64 -8.61
CA ASP A 140 -18.01 5.64 -9.98
C ASP A 140 -17.66 4.24 -10.45
N MET A 141 -17.46 4.09 -11.75
CA MET A 141 -17.02 2.84 -12.37
C MET A 141 -15.53 2.90 -12.68
N PHE A 142 -14.78 1.90 -12.25
CA PHE A 142 -13.39 1.72 -12.67
C PHE A 142 -13.20 0.32 -13.29
N ASP A 143 -12.75 0.26 -14.53
CA ASP A 143 -12.57 -0.99 -15.30
C ASP A 143 -13.80 -1.94 -15.22
N LYS A 144 -15.02 -1.38 -15.37
CA LYS A 144 -16.31 -2.07 -15.27
C LYS A 144 -16.67 -2.59 -13.87
N VAL A 145 -15.97 -2.17 -12.84
CA VAL A 145 -16.25 -2.49 -11.43
C VAL A 145 -16.92 -1.29 -10.77
N GLU A 146 -18.05 -1.50 -10.09
CA GLU A 146 -18.69 -0.47 -9.28
C GLU A 146 -17.85 -0.17 -8.04
N CYS A 147 -17.48 1.09 -7.86
CA CYS A 147 -16.59 1.54 -6.79
C CYS A 147 -17.26 2.57 -5.88
N PHE A 148 -16.97 2.47 -4.60
CA PHE A 148 -17.01 3.64 -3.73
C PHE A 148 -15.85 4.56 -4.09
N VAL A 149 -16.10 5.88 -4.15
CA VAL A 149 -15.03 6.86 -4.31
C VAL A 149 -14.84 7.58 -2.98
N LEU A 150 -13.62 7.47 -2.45
CA LEU A 150 -13.26 8.00 -1.13
C LEU A 150 -12.19 9.08 -1.28
N GLU A 151 -12.52 10.30 -0.85
CA GLU A 151 -11.52 11.35 -0.66
C GLU A 151 -10.96 11.26 0.76
N THR A 152 -9.64 11.18 0.87
CA THR A 152 -8.88 11.15 2.12
C THR A 152 -8.05 12.42 2.23
N LEU A 153 -8.34 13.26 3.21
CA LEU A 153 -7.63 14.51 3.49
C LEU A 153 -6.70 14.31 4.68
N GLN A 154 -5.42 14.58 4.49
CA GLN A 154 -4.40 14.44 5.53
C GLN A 154 -4.56 15.52 6.59
N LYS A 155 -4.62 15.14 7.87
CA LYS A 155 -4.50 16.08 8.99
C LYS A 155 -3.03 16.51 9.17
N LYS A 156 -2.78 17.63 9.82
CA LYS A 156 -1.41 18.14 10.03
C LYS A 156 -0.54 17.15 10.82
N GLU A 157 -1.15 16.44 11.74
CA GLU A 157 -0.51 15.44 12.61
C GLU A 157 0.03 14.23 11.83
N ALA A 158 -0.55 13.92 10.67
CA ALA A 158 -0.12 12.82 9.82
C ALA A 158 1.33 12.97 9.30
N GLN A 159 1.86 14.20 9.24
CA GLN A 159 3.17 14.52 8.65
C GLN A 159 3.38 13.87 7.26
N SER A 160 2.28 13.62 6.54
CA SER A 160 2.27 13.01 5.22
C SER A 160 3.00 13.87 4.19
N SER A 161 3.57 13.28 3.15
CA SER A 161 4.08 13.99 1.96
C SER A 161 2.97 14.45 1.03
N TYR A 162 1.76 13.92 1.19
CA TYR A 162 0.58 14.24 0.39
C TYR A 162 -0.35 15.22 1.11
N SER A 163 -1.16 15.94 0.36
CA SER A 163 -2.27 16.74 0.88
C SER A 163 -3.57 15.95 0.92
N ARG A 164 -3.82 15.12 -0.09
CA ARG A 164 -5.02 14.28 -0.19
C ARG A 164 -4.82 13.09 -1.13
N HIS A 165 -5.75 12.13 -1.01
CA HIS A 165 -5.91 11.04 -1.95
C HIS A 165 -7.37 10.93 -2.40
N VAL A 166 -7.60 10.44 -3.63
CA VAL A 166 -8.91 10.00 -4.10
C VAL A 166 -8.79 8.55 -4.52
N SER A 167 -9.58 7.67 -3.89
CA SER A 167 -9.46 6.22 -3.99
C SER A 167 -10.73 5.61 -4.55
N TRP A 168 -10.61 4.70 -5.54
CA TRP A 168 -11.69 3.86 -6.07
C TRP A 168 -11.61 2.49 -5.41
N ILE A 169 -12.64 2.14 -4.64
CA ILE A 169 -12.69 0.94 -3.81
C ILE A 169 -13.84 0.07 -4.31
N ASP A 170 -13.55 -1.16 -4.71
CA ASP A 170 -14.56 -2.14 -5.16
C ASP A 170 -15.61 -2.34 -4.06
N LYS A 171 -16.87 -2.14 -4.40
CA LYS A 171 -18.01 -2.28 -3.46
C LYS A 171 -18.19 -3.68 -2.91
N LYS A 172 -17.75 -4.72 -3.63
CA LYS A 172 -17.94 -6.12 -3.24
C LYS A 172 -16.79 -6.67 -2.40
N THR A 173 -15.57 -6.33 -2.77
CA THR A 173 -14.37 -6.91 -2.17
C THR A 173 -13.62 -5.95 -1.26
N PHE A 174 -13.97 -4.67 -1.25
CA PHE A 174 -13.24 -3.58 -0.60
C PHE A 174 -11.76 -3.54 -1.01
N ASN A 175 -11.45 -4.00 -2.24
CA ASN A 175 -10.11 -3.82 -2.80
C ASN A 175 -9.95 -2.38 -3.31
N LEU A 176 -8.83 -1.76 -2.99
CA LEU A 176 -8.41 -0.50 -3.59
C LEU A 176 -7.95 -0.77 -5.03
N LEU A 177 -8.70 -0.31 -6.02
CA LEU A 177 -8.38 -0.57 -7.44
C LEU A 177 -7.56 0.56 -8.07
N LYS A 178 -7.84 1.80 -7.66
CA LYS A 178 -7.15 3.00 -8.14
C LYS A 178 -7.02 4.01 -7.03
N GLU A 179 -5.91 4.77 -7.04
CA GLU A 179 -5.73 5.91 -6.14
C GLU A 179 -4.97 7.03 -6.85
N ILE A 180 -5.52 8.23 -6.77
CA ILE A 180 -4.85 9.47 -7.18
C ILE A 180 -4.34 10.18 -5.94
N SER A 181 -3.03 10.54 -5.93
CA SER A 181 -2.39 11.24 -4.83
C SER A 181 -1.95 12.64 -5.27
N TYR A 182 -2.17 13.61 -4.38
CA TYR A 182 -1.86 15.02 -4.62
C TYR A 182 -0.73 15.45 -3.68
N ASP A 183 0.23 16.21 -4.22
CA ASP A 183 1.33 16.78 -3.44
C ASP A 183 0.83 17.83 -2.42
N LYS A 184 1.73 18.37 -1.60
CA LYS A 184 1.42 19.41 -0.59
C LYS A 184 0.84 20.71 -1.17
N ARG A 185 1.04 20.96 -2.47
CA ARG A 185 0.50 22.12 -3.20
C ARG A 185 -0.86 21.82 -3.83
N GLY A 186 -1.36 20.58 -3.69
CA GLY A 186 -2.61 20.15 -4.31
C GLY A 186 -2.47 19.79 -5.79
N VAL A 187 -1.24 19.62 -6.31
CA VAL A 187 -0.99 19.17 -7.67
C VAL A 187 -1.07 17.66 -7.74
N LEU A 188 -1.75 17.09 -8.76
CA LEU A 188 -1.77 15.67 -9.00
C LEU A 188 -0.34 15.17 -9.23
N GLU A 189 0.13 14.30 -8.34
CA GLU A 189 1.48 13.74 -8.38
C GLU A 189 1.50 12.31 -8.91
N LYS A 190 0.59 11.46 -8.42
CA LYS A 190 0.59 10.03 -8.75
C LYS A 190 -0.79 9.52 -9.12
N ASP A 191 -0.85 8.69 -10.17
CA ASP A 191 -1.97 7.79 -10.51
C ASP A 191 -1.47 6.36 -10.22
N LYS A 192 -2.11 5.69 -9.26
CA LYS A 192 -1.76 4.34 -8.82
C LYS A 192 -2.89 3.39 -9.19
N ARG A 193 -2.56 2.20 -9.68
CA ARG A 193 -3.50 1.12 -10.01
C ARG A 193 -3.06 -0.16 -9.34
N PHE A 194 -4.03 -0.96 -8.89
CA PHE A 194 -3.80 -2.14 -8.09
C PHE A 194 -4.59 -3.31 -8.65
N GLU A 195 -3.92 -4.44 -8.84
CA GLU A 195 -4.54 -5.69 -9.26
C GLU A 195 -4.34 -6.74 -8.17
N TYR A 196 -5.38 -7.55 -7.95
CA TYR A 196 -5.39 -8.55 -6.90
C TYR A 196 -5.61 -9.94 -7.46
N GLU A 197 -5.13 -10.94 -6.74
CA GLU A 197 -5.37 -12.36 -6.98
C GLU A 197 -5.97 -12.99 -5.73
N LEU A 198 -6.96 -13.87 -5.92
CA LEU A 198 -7.55 -14.62 -4.82
C LEU A 198 -6.68 -15.83 -4.51
N ILE A 199 -6.05 -15.85 -3.32
CA ILE A 199 -5.25 -16.96 -2.82
C ILE A 199 -5.87 -17.45 -1.53
N LYS A 200 -6.35 -18.70 -1.51
CA LYS A 200 -7.23 -19.23 -0.45
C LYS A 200 -8.48 -18.34 -0.32
N SER A 201 -8.63 -17.63 0.79
CA SER A 201 -9.73 -16.68 1.06
C SER A 201 -9.30 -15.21 1.03
N PHE A 202 -8.08 -14.91 0.62
CA PHE A 202 -7.49 -13.57 0.69
C PHE A 202 -7.33 -12.97 -0.70
N PHE A 203 -7.75 -11.73 -0.89
CA PHE A 203 -7.38 -10.93 -2.06
C PHE A 203 -5.99 -10.34 -1.82
N ILE A 204 -4.98 -10.92 -2.47
CA ILE A 204 -3.58 -10.52 -2.32
C ILE A 204 -3.17 -9.65 -3.51
N LEU A 205 -2.43 -8.60 -3.24
CA LEU A 205 -1.88 -7.70 -4.24
C LEU A 205 -0.94 -8.47 -5.18
N LYS A 206 -1.28 -8.44 -6.49
CA LYS A 206 -0.52 -9.10 -7.56
C LYS A 206 0.31 -8.13 -8.37
N ARG A 207 -0.20 -6.91 -8.56
CA ARG A 207 0.45 -5.89 -9.36
C ARG A 207 0.12 -4.49 -8.85
N VAL A 208 1.11 -3.63 -8.86
CA VAL A 208 0.97 -2.18 -8.61
C VAL A 208 1.60 -1.44 -9.78
N LEU A 209 0.86 -0.50 -10.35
CA LEU A 209 1.38 0.45 -11.32
C LEU A 209 1.24 1.86 -10.74
N VAL A 210 2.32 2.60 -10.70
CA VAL A 210 2.37 4.00 -10.25
C VAL A 210 2.91 4.87 -11.38
N ASN A 211 2.11 5.81 -11.84
CA ASN A 211 2.53 6.84 -12.79
C ASN A 211 2.74 8.15 -12.04
N ASN A 212 3.96 8.66 -12.02
CA ASN A 212 4.27 9.98 -11.49
C ASN A 212 4.12 11.02 -12.60
N THR A 213 3.07 11.82 -12.52
CA THR A 213 2.70 12.79 -13.56
C THR A 213 3.66 13.98 -13.62
N ILE A 214 4.28 14.33 -12.49
CA ILE A 214 5.22 15.45 -12.39
C ILE A 214 6.58 15.06 -12.97
N LYS A 215 7.08 13.86 -12.61
CA LYS A 215 8.38 13.37 -13.07
C LYS A 215 8.34 12.70 -14.43
N GLN A 216 7.14 12.40 -14.96
CA GLN A 216 6.93 11.58 -16.16
C GLN A 216 7.67 10.25 -16.05
N HIS A 217 7.57 9.61 -14.90
CA HIS A 217 8.21 8.37 -14.54
C HIS A 217 7.15 7.37 -14.09
N SER A 218 7.39 6.10 -14.28
CA SER A 218 6.49 5.06 -13.80
C SER A 218 7.22 3.94 -13.08
N THR A 219 6.55 3.37 -12.10
CA THR A 219 6.99 2.19 -11.37
C THR A 219 5.93 1.11 -11.49
N GLU A 220 6.33 -0.06 -11.95
CA GLU A 220 5.50 -1.27 -11.95
C GLU A 220 6.10 -2.29 -10.98
N ILE A 221 5.29 -2.88 -10.09
CA ILE A 221 5.69 -3.98 -9.23
C ILE A 221 4.76 -5.16 -9.51
N ILE A 222 5.37 -6.31 -9.83
CA ILE A 222 4.67 -7.56 -10.09
C ILE A 222 5.10 -8.57 -9.02
N PHE A 223 4.12 -9.12 -8.28
CA PHE A 223 4.34 -10.11 -7.24
C PHE A 223 4.10 -11.52 -7.77
N THR A 224 5.01 -12.43 -7.46
CA THR A 224 4.97 -13.84 -7.84
C THR A 224 5.33 -14.73 -6.66
N ASP A 225 5.16 -16.04 -6.80
CA ASP A 225 5.50 -17.02 -5.75
C ASP A 225 4.87 -16.66 -4.39
N ILE A 226 3.62 -16.20 -4.44
CA ILE A 226 2.92 -15.70 -3.25
C ILE A 226 2.52 -16.86 -2.35
N GLN A 227 2.94 -16.80 -1.09
CA GLN A 227 2.60 -17.78 -0.06
C GLN A 227 1.99 -17.05 1.15
N VAL A 228 0.94 -17.62 1.71
CA VAL A 228 0.18 -17.06 2.84
C VAL A 228 0.07 -18.06 3.98
N ASP A 229 0.16 -17.60 5.22
CA ASP A 229 0.00 -18.38 6.45
C ASP A 229 0.99 -19.56 6.53
N MET A 230 2.27 -19.28 6.27
CA MET A 230 3.37 -20.25 6.32
C MET A 230 4.08 -20.31 7.68
N GLY A 231 3.64 -19.51 8.66
CA GLY A 231 4.19 -19.49 9.99
C GLY A 231 5.48 -18.68 10.11
N THR A 232 5.59 -17.58 9.38
CA THR A 232 6.72 -16.65 9.49
C THR A 232 6.82 -16.12 10.92
N LYS A 233 8.00 -16.29 11.54
CA LYS A 233 8.24 -15.89 12.93
C LYS A 233 8.53 -14.39 13.05
N SER A 234 8.01 -13.76 14.11
CA SER A 234 8.21 -12.32 14.39
C SER A 234 9.70 -11.95 14.56
N ASP A 235 10.54 -12.89 15.04
CA ASP A 235 11.99 -12.68 15.20
C ASP A 235 12.74 -12.38 13.89
N LEU A 236 12.12 -12.65 12.75
CA LEU A 236 12.66 -12.27 11.45
C LEU A 236 12.79 -10.75 11.33
N PHE A 237 11.81 -10.00 11.85
CA PHE A 237 11.68 -8.55 11.68
C PHE A 237 12.49 -7.76 12.71
N HIS A 238 13.79 -8.05 12.76
CA HIS A 238 14.78 -7.37 13.59
C HIS A 238 15.93 -6.82 12.75
N GLU A 239 16.50 -5.68 13.16
CA GLU A 239 17.63 -5.04 12.48
C GLU A 239 18.81 -6.00 12.23
N LYS A 240 19.09 -6.92 13.16
CA LYS A 240 20.18 -7.92 13.01
C LYS A 240 20.04 -8.79 11.76
N ASN A 241 18.80 -8.97 11.25
CA ASN A 241 18.51 -9.81 10.09
C ASN A 241 18.62 -9.05 8.77
N LEU A 242 18.68 -7.71 8.77
CA LEU A 242 18.89 -6.90 7.58
C LEU A 242 20.15 -7.28 6.79
N ARG A 243 21.20 -7.73 7.49
CA ARG A 243 22.49 -8.06 6.85
C ARG A 243 22.52 -9.44 6.19
N ARG A 244 21.43 -10.20 6.32
CA ARG A 244 21.37 -11.59 5.84
C ARG A 244 20.35 -11.68 4.72
N LEU A 245 20.78 -12.20 3.57
CA LEU A 245 19.84 -12.58 2.52
C LEU A 245 18.92 -13.70 3.03
N PRO A 246 17.65 -13.75 2.56
CA PRO A 246 16.77 -14.86 2.86
C PRO A 246 17.40 -16.17 2.36
N LYS A 247 17.20 -17.25 3.12
CA LYS A 247 17.51 -18.59 2.61
C LYS A 247 16.45 -18.93 1.56
N GLU A 248 16.90 -19.48 0.44
CA GLU A 248 16.05 -20.03 -0.60
C GLU A 248 15.16 -21.16 -0.07
#